data_204ea22cf6ad96566cded0b59f96c5e3
#
_entry.id   204ea22cf6ad96566cded0b59f96c5e3
#
_cell.length_a   1.000
_cell.length_b   1.000
_cell.length_c   1.000
_cell.angle_alpha   90.00
_cell.angle_beta   90.00
_cell.angle_gamma   90.00
#
_symmetry.space_group_name_H-M   'P 1'
#
loop_
_entity.id
_entity.type
_entity.pdbx_description
1 polymer ?
#
loop_
_entity_poly.entity_id
_entity_poly.type
_entity_poly.pdbx_seq_one_letter_code
_entity_poly.pdbx_strand_id
1 'polypeptide(L)'
;MSILVDDREDPGLVDHLSRFGLPLSVVRLEYGDLAIQSSEGLLIGYERKRLTDLIACMQDGRLSGHQLKGMWGLYDRVELIVEGVWRPGETDAIEIVNSRDRRLPNGWTTLFHRGSGISYRQVDSYLYSQYECGGVPCWRTGSLSETAHLYASRFHWWQKDYTLHKSHDVLFPNEPSAQRRGACTLHQGAANAVTMMAAQIPGIDAVAWDIGKHPAFFNPVTGESSPELMCLADEREWRRVVWYDRKGRAKRFGKDRAKGIVDWLRGRPV
;
A
#
# COMPACT_ATOMS: atom_id res chain seq x y z
N MET A 1 8.21 -1.32 19.89
CA MET A 1 7.03 -1.41 19.02
C MET A 1 5.85 -0.86 19.78
N SER A 2 5.21 0.18 19.28
CA SER A 2 4.12 0.87 20.00
C SER A 2 3.13 1.46 18.99
N ILE A 3 1.91 1.67 19.45
CA ILE A 3 0.93 2.53 18.79
C ILE A 3 1.05 3.91 19.42
N LEU A 4 1.23 4.92 18.60
CA LEU A 4 1.20 6.31 19.01
C LEU A 4 -0.14 6.91 18.57
N VAL A 5 -0.89 7.49 19.49
CA VAL A 5 -2.18 8.17 19.21
C VAL A 5 -2.01 9.64 19.48
N ASP A 6 -2.49 10.48 18.57
CA ASP A 6 -2.45 11.93 18.77
C ASP A 6 -3.31 12.33 19.96
N ASP A 7 -2.82 13.26 20.78
CA ASP A 7 -3.52 13.73 21.99
C ASP A 7 -4.76 14.58 21.69
N ARG A 8 -4.98 14.93 20.40
CA ARG A 8 -6.18 15.63 19.91
C ARG A 8 -7.27 14.68 19.44
N GLU A 9 -6.96 13.36 19.34
CA GLU A 9 -7.95 12.38 18.92
C GLU A 9 -9.06 12.18 19.96
N ASP A 10 -10.16 11.56 19.48
CA ASP A 10 -11.31 11.24 20.32
C ASP A 10 -10.87 10.32 21.50
N PRO A 11 -11.06 10.74 22.76
CA PRO A 11 -10.67 9.90 23.91
C PRO A 11 -11.29 8.50 23.87
N GLY A 12 -12.48 8.35 23.27
CA GLY A 12 -13.13 7.06 23.09
C GLY A 12 -12.33 6.11 22.20
N LEU A 13 -11.49 6.61 21.27
CA LEU A 13 -10.59 5.79 20.47
C LEU A 13 -9.52 5.13 21.37
N VAL A 14 -8.94 5.92 22.27
CA VAL A 14 -7.96 5.43 23.25
C VAL A 14 -8.58 4.36 24.14
N ASP A 15 -9.80 4.59 24.65
CA ASP A 15 -10.54 3.63 25.46
C ASP A 15 -10.81 2.32 24.72
N HIS A 16 -11.21 2.40 23.44
CA HIS A 16 -11.41 1.22 22.62
C HIS A 16 -10.10 0.46 22.37
N LEU A 17 -9.01 1.16 22.04
CA LEU A 17 -7.70 0.55 21.77
C LEU A 17 -7.12 -0.10 23.03
N SER A 18 -7.29 0.50 24.21
CA SER A 18 -6.80 -0.03 25.47
C SER A 18 -7.36 -1.42 25.78
N ARG A 19 -8.57 -1.72 25.34
CA ARG A 19 -9.21 -3.04 25.55
C ARG A 19 -8.52 -4.18 24.82
N PHE A 20 -7.70 -3.88 23.81
CA PHE A 20 -6.92 -4.90 23.09
C PHE A 20 -5.59 -5.23 23.78
N GLY A 21 -5.24 -4.56 24.89
CA GLY A 21 -3.99 -4.79 25.60
C GLY A 21 -2.74 -4.45 24.78
N LEU A 22 -2.87 -3.56 23.80
CA LEU A 22 -1.77 -3.17 22.92
C LEU A 22 -0.86 -2.12 23.60
N PRO A 23 0.44 -2.09 23.27
CA PRO A 23 1.35 -1.06 23.76
C PRO A 23 0.98 0.28 23.14
N LEU A 24 0.30 1.12 23.91
CA LEU A 24 -0.29 2.37 23.48
C LEU A 24 0.38 3.54 24.19
N SER A 25 0.68 4.61 23.46
CA SER A 25 1.16 5.89 23.99
C SER A 25 0.37 7.04 23.36
N VAL A 26 -0.15 7.93 24.20
CA VAL A 26 -0.82 9.16 23.74
C VAL A 26 0.22 10.27 23.71
N VAL A 27 0.45 10.86 22.55
CA VAL A 27 1.49 11.87 22.32
C VAL A 27 0.99 12.91 21.33
N ARG A 28 1.64 14.07 21.25
CA ARG A 28 1.36 15.03 20.18
C ARG A 28 2.06 14.57 18.90
N LEU A 29 1.29 14.23 17.88
CA LEU A 29 1.80 13.99 16.52
C LEU A 29 1.79 15.30 15.73
N GLU A 30 2.81 15.52 14.91
CA GLU A 30 2.84 16.68 14.02
C GLU A 30 1.81 16.55 12.91
N TYR A 31 1.72 15.36 12.32
CA TYR A 31 0.73 14.99 11.31
C TYR A 31 0.17 13.60 11.59
N GLY A 32 -1.08 13.38 11.19
CA GLY A 32 -1.80 12.13 11.39
C GLY A 32 -2.43 12.02 12.76
N ASP A 33 -3.34 11.08 12.91
CA ASP A 33 -4.11 10.84 14.12
C ASP A 33 -3.58 9.62 14.90
N LEU A 34 -2.89 8.71 14.20
CA LEU A 34 -2.28 7.54 14.80
C LEU A 34 -1.04 7.12 13.98
N ALA A 35 -0.04 6.55 14.66
CA ALA A 35 1.12 5.94 14.03
C ALA A 35 1.42 4.57 14.62
N ILE A 36 1.87 3.64 13.76
CA ILE A 36 2.30 2.30 14.15
C ILE A 36 3.75 2.12 13.71
N GLN A 37 4.60 1.63 14.60
CA GLN A 37 5.93 1.15 14.26
C GLN A 37 5.88 -0.35 13.97
N SER A 38 6.31 -0.77 12.78
CA SER A 38 6.39 -2.18 12.39
C SER A 38 7.52 -2.92 13.10
N SER A 39 7.53 -4.25 12.98
CA SER A 39 8.65 -5.09 13.45
C SER A 39 9.96 -4.80 12.73
N GLU A 40 9.89 -4.25 11.52
CA GLU A 40 11.05 -3.90 10.68
C GLU A 40 11.48 -2.44 10.84
N GLY A 41 10.85 -1.70 11.75
CA GLY A 41 11.18 -0.30 12.04
C GLY A 41 10.47 0.72 11.16
N LEU A 42 9.55 0.31 10.25
CA LEU A 42 8.77 1.24 9.45
C LEU A 42 7.77 2.01 10.30
N LEU A 43 7.56 3.26 9.97
CA LEU A 43 6.53 4.11 10.55
C LEU A 43 5.34 4.23 9.60
N ILE A 44 4.18 3.78 10.06
CA ILE A 44 2.92 3.82 9.31
C ILE A 44 2.02 4.86 9.96
N GLY A 45 1.73 5.93 9.25
CA GLY A 45 0.85 7.00 9.69
C GLY A 45 -0.58 6.80 9.20
N TYR A 46 -1.54 7.06 10.07
CA TYR A 46 -2.97 6.98 9.78
C TYR A 46 -3.62 8.34 9.99
N GLU A 47 -4.41 8.75 9.01
CA GLU A 47 -5.32 9.88 9.12
C GLU A 47 -6.75 9.36 9.20
N ARG A 48 -7.52 9.77 10.21
CA ARG A 48 -8.93 9.42 10.38
C ARG A 48 -9.82 10.61 10.10
N LYS A 49 -10.79 10.42 9.25
CA LYS A 49 -11.79 11.44 8.94
C LYS A 49 -13.19 10.87 9.11
N ARG A 50 -14.06 11.56 9.83
CA ARG A 50 -15.49 11.32 9.69
C ARG A 50 -15.91 11.69 8.28
N LEU A 51 -16.91 11.04 7.73
CA LEU A 51 -17.38 11.31 6.37
C LEU A 51 -17.68 12.80 6.15
N THR A 52 -18.32 13.46 7.12
CA THR A 52 -18.62 14.90 7.06
C THR A 52 -17.37 15.77 6.99
N ASP A 53 -16.33 15.39 7.72
CA ASP A 53 -15.06 16.11 7.77
C ASP A 53 -14.27 15.87 6.49
N LEU A 54 -14.33 14.64 5.94
CA LEU A 54 -13.77 14.34 4.63
C LEU A 54 -14.38 15.24 3.55
N ILE A 55 -15.72 15.33 3.51
CA ILE A 55 -16.44 16.17 2.53
C ILE A 55 -16.03 17.63 2.66
N ALA A 56 -15.91 18.16 3.87
CA ALA A 56 -15.43 19.51 4.10
C ALA A 56 -13.98 19.70 3.58
N CYS A 57 -13.10 18.73 3.87
CA CYS A 57 -11.70 18.75 3.43
C CYS A 57 -11.54 18.60 1.91
N MET A 58 -12.44 17.86 1.24
CA MET A 58 -12.46 17.79 -0.23
C MET A 58 -12.73 19.15 -0.87
N GLN A 59 -13.60 19.96 -0.25
CA GLN A 59 -13.96 21.28 -0.76
C GLN A 59 -12.88 22.33 -0.54
N ASP A 60 -12.17 22.27 0.58
CA ASP A 60 -11.13 23.25 0.94
C ASP A 60 -9.70 22.81 0.58
N GLY A 61 -9.53 21.57 0.08
CA GLY A 61 -8.24 21.02 -0.36
C GLY A 61 -7.24 20.72 0.76
N ARG A 62 -7.62 20.85 2.03
CA ARG A 62 -6.69 20.67 3.17
C ARG A 62 -6.12 19.26 3.28
N LEU A 63 -6.91 18.23 3.01
CA LEU A 63 -6.48 16.85 3.18
C LEU A 63 -5.29 16.53 2.26
N SER A 64 -5.46 16.69 0.95
CA SER A 64 -4.42 16.38 -0.04
C SER A 64 -3.31 17.42 -0.08
N GLY A 65 -3.65 18.71 0.10
CA GLY A 65 -2.69 19.81 -0.03
C GLY A 65 -1.77 20.00 1.17
N HIS A 66 -2.18 19.61 2.36
CA HIS A 66 -1.43 19.86 3.58
C HIS A 66 -1.24 18.60 4.45
N GLN A 67 -2.34 17.95 4.87
CA GLN A 67 -2.25 16.85 5.86
C GLN A 67 -1.52 15.64 5.29
N LEU A 68 -1.98 15.05 4.18
CA LEU A 68 -1.33 13.89 3.58
C LEU A 68 0.08 14.20 3.09
N LYS A 69 0.31 15.40 2.56
CA LYS A 69 1.65 15.84 2.15
C LYS A 69 2.61 15.92 3.34
N GLY A 70 2.17 16.45 4.49
CA GLY A 70 2.97 16.50 5.71
C GLY A 70 3.24 15.09 6.25
N MET A 71 2.25 14.21 6.21
CA MET A 71 2.40 12.81 6.61
C MET A 71 3.45 12.08 5.77
N TRP A 72 3.48 12.27 4.46
CA TRP A 72 4.49 11.67 3.56
C TRP A 72 5.93 12.14 3.85
N GLY A 73 6.08 13.27 4.53
CA GLY A 73 7.39 13.73 5.01
C GLY A 73 7.88 13.03 6.28
N LEU A 74 6.98 12.36 7.03
CA LEU A 74 7.27 11.77 8.32
C LEU A 74 7.13 10.25 8.38
N TYR A 75 6.24 9.69 7.57
CA TYR A 75 5.88 8.29 7.60
C TYR A 75 6.32 7.57 6.35
N ASP A 76 6.75 6.35 6.51
CA ASP A 76 7.10 5.45 5.41
C ASP A 76 5.86 4.98 4.64
N ARG A 77 4.71 4.98 5.31
CA ARG A 77 3.40 4.71 4.73
C ARG A 77 2.35 5.61 5.33
N VAL A 78 1.39 5.96 4.50
CA VAL A 78 0.24 6.77 4.90
C VAL A 78 -1.03 6.05 4.50
N GLU A 79 -1.97 5.93 5.43
CA GLU A 79 -3.29 5.35 5.17
C GLU A 79 -4.38 6.32 5.64
N LEU A 80 -5.48 6.38 4.90
CA LEU A 80 -6.66 7.18 5.23
C LEU A 80 -7.79 6.27 5.70
N ILE A 81 -8.39 6.60 6.84
CA ILE A 81 -9.58 5.93 7.35
C ILE A 81 -10.75 6.88 7.32
N VAL A 82 -11.83 6.48 6.64
CA VAL A 82 -13.06 7.26 6.57
C VAL A 82 -14.13 6.58 7.41
N GLU A 83 -14.48 7.23 8.52
CA GLU A 83 -15.45 6.72 9.48
C GLU A 83 -16.86 7.20 9.17
N GLY A 84 -17.81 6.28 9.15
CA GLY A 84 -19.21 6.51 8.97
C GLY A 84 -19.88 5.43 8.15
N VAL A 85 -21.18 5.29 8.30
CA VAL A 85 -21.99 4.35 7.51
C VAL A 85 -22.73 5.11 6.43
N TRP A 86 -22.34 4.90 5.18
CA TRP A 86 -22.97 5.56 4.02
C TRP A 86 -23.06 4.64 2.81
N ARG A 87 -23.97 4.99 1.91
CA ARG A 87 -24.21 4.28 0.65
C ARG A 87 -24.64 5.26 -0.46
N PRO A 88 -24.61 4.85 -1.74
CA PRO A 88 -25.27 5.62 -2.78
C PRO A 88 -26.80 5.54 -2.60
N GLY A 89 -27.47 6.69 -2.71
CA GLY A 89 -28.90 6.77 -2.89
C GLY A 89 -29.30 6.64 -4.36
N GLU A 90 -30.59 6.59 -4.64
CA GLU A 90 -31.13 6.42 -6.00
C GLU A 90 -30.68 7.53 -6.98
N THR A 91 -30.46 8.75 -6.49
CA THR A 91 -30.04 9.92 -7.28
C THR A 91 -28.56 10.21 -7.21
N ASP A 92 -27.71 9.23 -6.90
CA ASP A 92 -26.28 9.41 -6.64
C ASP A 92 -25.95 10.28 -5.41
N ALA A 93 -26.92 10.72 -4.64
CA ALA A 93 -26.68 11.40 -3.38
C ALA A 93 -26.20 10.40 -2.32
N ILE A 94 -25.27 10.84 -1.45
CA ILE A 94 -24.90 9.99 -0.31
C ILE A 94 -26.06 9.91 0.67
N GLU A 95 -26.38 8.69 1.05
CA GLU A 95 -27.26 8.41 2.19
C GLU A 95 -26.43 7.95 3.38
N ILE A 96 -26.80 8.45 4.55
CA ILE A 96 -26.22 8.08 5.85
C ILE A 96 -27.28 7.50 6.77
N VAL A 97 -26.86 6.68 7.71
CA VAL A 97 -27.76 6.18 8.76
C VAL A 97 -28.04 7.31 9.76
N ASN A 98 -29.29 7.68 9.88
CA ASN A 98 -29.77 8.59 10.93
C ASN A 98 -30.45 7.80 12.06
N SER A 99 -29.69 7.38 13.04
CA SER A 99 -30.20 6.61 14.19
C SER A 99 -31.18 7.41 15.08
N ARG A 100 -31.25 8.71 14.92
CA ARG A 100 -32.13 9.59 15.71
C ARG A 100 -33.53 9.75 15.09
N ASP A 101 -33.66 9.53 13.80
CA ASP A 101 -34.96 9.68 13.13
C ASP A 101 -35.64 8.31 12.92
N ARG A 102 -36.40 7.91 13.94
CA ARG A 102 -37.21 6.67 13.91
C ARG A 102 -38.38 6.71 12.89
N ARG A 103 -38.58 7.84 12.19
CA ARG A 103 -39.69 8.02 11.21
C ARG A 103 -39.28 7.56 9.81
N LEU A 104 -37.97 7.39 9.55
CA LEU A 104 -37.51 6.92 8.26
C LEU A 104 -37.71 5.40 8.15
N PRO A 105 -38.42 4.90 7.13
CA PRO A 105 -38.75 3.47 7.00
C PRO A 105 -37.54 2.55 6.99
N ASN A 106 -36.37 3.06 6.59
CA ASN A 106 -35.13 2.31 6.45
C ASN A 106 -33.94 2.92 7.23
N GLY A 107 -34.15 3.95 8.06
CA GLY A 107 -33.08 4.60 8.82
C GLY A 107 -32.06 5.38 7.98
N TRP A 108 -32.24 5.48 6.67
CA TRP A 108 -31.33 6.19 5.77
C TRP A 108 -31.87 7.58 5.41
N THR A 109 -30.98 8.55 5.34
CA THR A 109 -31.32 9.92 4.95
C THR A 109 -30.21 10.49 4.06
N THR A 110 -30.61 11.33 3.11
CA THR A 110 -29.65 12.04 2.26
C THR A 110 -28.76 12.95 3.11
N LEU A 111 -27.46 12.88 2.87
CA LEU A 111 -26.48 13.77 3.49
C LEU A 111 -26.46 15.09 2.73
N PHE A 112 -26.73 16.18 3.44
CA PHE A 112 -26.58 17.52 2.94
C PHE A 112 -25.35 18.19 3.56
N HIS A 113 -24.58 18.86 2.72
CA HIS A 113 -23.51 19.72 3.15
C HIS A 113 -23.71 21.12 2.54
N ARG A 114 -23.77 22.14 3.39
CA ARG A 114 -24.06 23.55 2.99
C ARG A 114 -25.32 23.69 2.12
N GLY A 115 -26.36 22.91 2.43
CA GLY A 115 -27.64 22.95 1.73
C GLY A 115 -27.73 22.18 0.42
N SER A 116 -26.65 21.55 -0.02
CA SER A 116 -26.62 20.71 -1.24
C SER A 116 -26.40 19.25 -0.89
N GLY A 117 -27.05 18.35 -1.63
CA GLY A 117 -26.73 16.91 -1.57
C GLY A 117 -25.32 16.65 -2.09
N ILE A 118 -24.65 15.68 -1.49
CA ILE A 118 -23.29 15.28 -1.88
C ILE A 118 -23.37 14.04 -2.75
N SER A 119 -22.75 14.08 -3.92
CA SER A 119 -22.68 12.94 -4.83
C SER A 119 -21.78 11.86 -4.27
N TYR A 120 -22.30 10.62 -4.25
CA TYR A 120 -21.52 9.43 -3.89
C TYR A 120 -20.31 9.27 -4.81
N ARG A 121 -20.51 9.42 -6.12
CA ARG A 121 -19.46 9.32 -7.14
C ARG A 121 -18.34 10.34 -6.92
N GLN A 122 -18.65 11.56 -6.47
CA GLN A 122 -17.61 12.54 -6.17
C GLN A 122 -16.71 12.09 -5.01
N VAL A 123 -17.29 11.56 -3.93
CA VAL A 123 -16.51 11.07 -2.77
C VAL A 123 -15.73 9.82 -3.15
N ASP A 124 -16.36 8.88 -3.83
CA ASP A 124 -15.71 7.65 -4.28
C ASP A 124 -14.54 7.94 -5.23
N SER A 125 -14.74 8.79 -6.23
CA SER A 125 -13.67 9.22 -7.16
C SER A 125 -12.54 9.96 -6.45
N TYR A 126 -12.86 10.75 -5.41
CA TYR A 126 -11.83 11.42 -4.61
C TYR A 126 -10.97 10.39 -3.86
N LEU A 127 -11.59 9.43 -3.17
CA LEU A 127 -10.88 8.38 -2.45
C LEU A 127 -10.05 7.51 -3.41
N TYR A 128 -10.61 7.18 -4.56
CA TYR A 128 -9.89 6.45 -5.60
C TYR A 128 -8.67 7.22 -6.11
N SER A 129 -8.80 8.53 -6.30
CA SER A 129 -7.67 9.39 -6.68
C SER A 129 -6.59 9.46 -5.60
N GLN A 130 -6.95 9.47 -4.30
CA GLN A 130 -5.95 9.40 -3.23
C GLN A 130 -5.17 8.08 -3.29
N TYR A 131 -5.84 6.98 -3.61
CA TYR A 131 -5.21 5.67 -3.76
C TYR A 131 -4.31 5.61 -5.01
N GLU A 132 -4.86 5.89 -6.20
CA GLU A 132 -4.16 5.70 -7.47
C GLU A 132 -3.06 6.74 -7.73
N CYS A 133 -3.34 8.01 -7.43
CA CYS A 133 -2.40 9.11 -7.69
C CYS A 133 -1.52 9.43 -6.48
N GLY A 134 -2.07 9.28 -5.28
CA GLY A 134 -1.39 9.61 -4.03
C GLY A 134 -0.73 8.42 -3.35
N GLY A 135 -1.00 7.18 -3.78
CA GLY A 135 -0.51 5.97 -3.12
C GLY A 135 -1.04 5.80 -1.68
N VAL A 136 -2.16 6.45 -1.34
CA VAL A 136 -2.76 6.42 -0.01
C VAL A 136 -3.91 5.42 0.03
N PRO A 137 -3.74 4.22 0.60
CA PRO A 137 -4.84 3.29 0.82
C PRO A 137 -5.95 3.93 1.66
N CYS A 138 -7.19 3.78 1.18
CA CYS A 138 -8.37 4.37 1.82
C CYS A 138 -9.27 3.25 2.37
N TRP A 139 -9.52 3.29 3.67
CA TRP A 139 -10.34 2.29 4.36
C TRP A 139 -11.62 2.92 4.87
N ARG A 140 -12.67 2.14 4.96
CA ARG A 140 -13.97 2.58 5.50
C ARG A 140 -14.29 1.81 6.77
N THR A 141 -14.75 2.53 7.79
CA THR A 141 -15.24 1.95 9.05
C THR A 141 -16.58 2.58 9.40
N GLY A 142 -17.46 1.82 10.00
CA GLY A 142 -18.81 2.30 10.35
C GLY A 142 -18.88 3.04 11.68
N SER A 143 -17.88 2.87 12.55
CA SER A 143 -17.88 3.44 13.90
C SER A 143 -16.47 3.54 14.48
N LEU A 144 -16.35 4.32 15.55
CA LEU A 144 -15.09 4.46 16.30
C LEU A 144 -14.57 3.12 16.83
N SER A 145 -15.49 2.25 17.28
CA SER A 145 -15.13 0.89 17.70
C SER A 145 -14.55 0.06 16.56
N GLU A 146 -15.14 0.12 15.38
CA GLU A 146 -14.64 -0.58 14.20
C GLU A 146 -13.29 0.00 13.74
N THR A 147 -13.12 1.32 13.84
CA THR A 147 -11.83 1.98 13.59
C THR A 147 -10.76 1.46 14.54
N ALA A 148 -11.07 1.33 15.82
CA ALA A 148 -10.14 0.76 16.80
C ALA A 148 -9.79 -0.71 16.50
N HIS A 149 -10.76 -1.52 16.07
CA HIS A 149 -10.52 -2.89 15.61
C HIS A 149 -9.61 -2.93 14.37
N LEU A 150 -9.82 -2.03 13.43
CA LEU A 150 -8.95 -1.91 12.26
C LEU A 150 -7.50 -1.59 12.66
N TYR A 151 -7.29 -0.61 13.54
CA TYR A 151 -5.94 -0.26 14.03
C TYR A 151 -5.28 -1.43 14.79
N ALA A 152 -6.02 -2.12 15.66
CA ALA A 152 -5.52 -3.30 16.36
C ALA A 152 -5.12 -4.41 15.36
N SER A 153 -5.94 -4.64 14.35
CA SER A 153 -5.67 -5.60 13.29
C SER A 153 -4.41 -5.22 12.48
N ARG A 154 -4.26 -3.93 12.14
CA ARG A 154 -3.08 -3.41 11.46
C ARG A 154 -1.83 -3.53 12.33
N PHE A 155 -1.92 -3.20 13.62
CA PHE A 155 -0.81 -3.39 14.55
C PHE A 155 -0.33 -4.84 14.53
N HIS A 156 -1.22 -5.80 14.72
CA HIS A 156 -0.86 -7.23 14.68
C HIS A 156 -0.30 -7.66 13.32
N TRP A 157 -0.80 -7.10 12.23
CA TRP A 157 -0.28 -7.38 10.89
C TRP A 157 1.16 -6.87 10.75
N TRP A 158 1.44 -5.63 11.16
CA TRP A 158 2.75 -5.01 11.08
C TRP A 158 3.78 -5.58 12.06
N GLN A 159 3.34 -6.30 13.10
CA GLN A 159 4.23 -6.99 14.05
C GLN A 159 4.70 -8.36 13.53
N LYS A 160 4.07 -8.91 12.51
CA LYS A 160 4.49 -10.19 11.93
C LYS A 160 5.68 -9.97 11.00
N ASP A 161 6.66 -10.88 11.08
CA ASP A 161 7.66 -11.00 10.02
C ASP A 161 6.94 -11.20 8.68
N TYR A 162 7.38 -10.49 7.67
CA TYR A 162 6.76 -10.55 6.35
C TYR A 162 6.62 -11.97 5.81
N THR A 163 7.60 -12.82 6.08
CA THR A 163 7.60 -14.23 5.66
C THR A 163 6.43 -15.05 6.24
N LEU A 164 5.79 -14.55 7.30
CA LEU A 164 4.62 -15.19 7.90
C LEU A 164 3.30 -14.82 7.21
N HIS A 165 3.33 -13.87 6.27
CA HIS A 165 2.16 -13.50 5.48
C HIS A 165 2.03 -14.40 4.25
N LYS A 166 1.15 -15.38 4.32
CA LYS A 166 0.98 -16.38 3.24
C LYS A 166 0.43 -15.82 1.93
N SER A 167 -0.25 -14.68 1.96
CA SER A 167 -0.87 -14.07 0.77
C SER A 167 0.12 -13.68 -0.32
N HIS A 168 1.38 -13.37 0.04
CA HIS A 168 2.40 -13.06 -0.97
C HIS A 168 2.86 -14.29 -1.75
N ASP A 169 2.62 -15.49 -1.24
CA ASP A 169 2.87 -16.73 -2.00
C ASP A 169 2.02 -16.81 -3.27
N VAL A 170 0.85 -16.17 -3.25
CA VAL A 170 -0.02 -16.05 -4.42
C VAL A 170 0.49 -15.01 -5.41
N LEU A 171 1.03 -13.88 -4.89
CA LEU A 171 1.54 -12.77 -5.70
C LEU A 171 2.92 -13.08 -6.30
N PHE A 172 3.76 -13.82 -5.56
CA PHE A 172 5.13 -14.15 -5.94
C PHE A 172 5.41 -15.64 -5.78
N PRO A 173 4.65 -16.52 -6.48
CA PRO A 173 4.68 -17.97 -6.23
C PRO A 173 6.03 -18.63 -6.55
N ASN A 174 6.87 -17.98 -7.34
CA ASN A 174 8.16 -18.51 -7.78
C ASN A 174 9.34 -18.00 -6.95
N GLU A 175 9.11 -17.16 -5.96
CA GLU A 175 10.17 -16.64 -5.13
C GLU A 175 10.53 -17.62 -4.00
N PRO A 176 11.80 -18.03 -3.85
CA PRO A 176 12.23 -18.83 -2.70
C PRO A 176 11.99 -18.09 -1.38
N SER A 177 11.48 -18.78 -0.37
CA SER A 177 11.10 -18.17 0.91
C SER A 177 12.22 -17.39 1.61
N ALA A 178 13.48 -17.79 1.41
CA ALA A 178 14.64 -17.07 1.93
C ALA A 178 14.88 -15.72 1.22
N GLN A 179 14.52 -15.62 -0.05
CA GLN A 179 14.65 -14.38 -0.83
C GLN A 179 13.45 -13.43 -0.58
N ARG A 180 12.29 -13.98 -0.24
CA ARG A 180 11.10 -13.20 0.11
C ARG A 180 11.31 -12.28 1.30
N ARG A 181 12.21 -12.64 2.22
CA ARG A 181 12.55 -11.80 3.39
C ARG A 181 13.12 -10.43 3.00
N GLY A 182 13.88 -10.35 1.89
CA GLY A 182 14.41 -9.07 1.40
C GLY A 182 13.48 -8.34 0.44
N ALA A 183 12.47 -9.03 -0.09
CA ALA A 183 11.61 -8.51 -1.14
C ALA A 183 10.50 -7.63 -0.62
N CYS A 184 10.20 -7.74 0.63
CA CYS A 184 9.03 -7.11 1.17
C CYS A 184 9.23 -6.29 2.41
N THR A 185 10.30 -5.69 2.51
CA THR A 185 10.26 -4.35 3.02
C THR A 185 9.42 -3.59 2.00
N LEU A 186 8.29 -3.11 2.39
CA LEU A 186 7.33 -2.39 1.56
C LEU A 186 7.93 -1.16 0.85
N HIS A 187 9.16 -0.79 1.17
CA HIS A 187 10.01 0.18 0.50
C HIS A 187 10.96 -0.42 -0.54
N GLN A 188 11.27 -1.71 -0.40
CA GLN A 188 12.07 -2.44 -1.38
C GLN A 188 11.22 -3.42 -2.18
N GLY A 189 9.95 -3.54 -1.82
CA GLY A 189 9.02 -4.46 -2.43
C GLY A 189 8.42 -4.00 -3.75
N ALA A 190 8.68 -2.78 -4.16
CA ALA A 190 8.63 -2.50 -5.58
C ALA A 190 9.70 -3.39 -6.21
N ALA A 191 9.26 -4.38 -6.97
CA ALA A 191 10.11 -5.02 -7.94
C ALA A 191 10.89 -3.89 -8.61
N ASN A 192 12.22 -3.88 -8.51
CA ASN A 192 12.98 -2.81 -9.12
C ASN A 192 12.71 -2.82 -10.63
N ALA A 193 13.02 -1.73 -11.30
CA ALA A 193 12.70 -1.56 -12.71
C ALA A 193 13.24 -2.71 -13.60
N VAL A 194 14.37 -3.32 -13.22
CA VAL A 194 14.95 -4.51 -13.89
C VAL A 194 14.05 -5.73 -13.67
N THR A 195 13.58 -5.98 -12.46
CA THR A 195 12.63 -7.07 -12.16
C THR A 195 11.35 -6.92 -12.97
N MET A 196 10.76 -5.71 -12.97
CA MET A 196 9.53 -5.44 -13.71
C MET A 196 9.70 -5.64 -15.21
N MET A 197 10.81 -5.19 -15.77
CA MET A 197 11.13 -5.38 -17.17
C MET A 197 11.40 -6.85 -17.50
N ALA A 198 12.15 -7.58 -16.67
CA ALA A 198 12.42 -9.00 -16.85
C ALA A 198 11.14 -9.84 -16.82
N ALA A 199 10.15 -9.45 -16.01
CA ALA A 199 8.85 -10.13 -15.93
C ALA A 199 8.04 -10.04 -17.24
N GLN A 200 8.35 -9.08 -18.12
CA GLN A 200 7.69 -8.93 -19.42
C GLN A 200 8.33 -9.82 -20.51
N ILE A 201 9.52 -10.35 -20.28
CA ILE A 201 10.22 -11.16 -21.26
C ILE A 201 9.64 -12.58 -21.27
N PRO A 202 9.14 -13.08 -22.43
CA PRO A 202 8.51 -14.41 -22.49
C PRO A 202 9.42 -15.51 -21.96
N GLY A 203 8.86 -16.31 -21.05
CA GLY A 203 9.51 -17.52 -20.53
C GLY A 203 10.59 -17.28 -19.47
N ILE A 204 10.84 -16.04 -19.02
CA ILE A 204 11.72 -15.74 -17.88
C ILE A 204 11.03 -15.00 -16.74
N ASP A 205 9.73 -14.78 -16.83
CA ASP A 205 8.89 -14.19 -15.79
C ASP A 205 9.07 -14.85 -14.42
N ALA A 206 9.15 -16.19 -14.39
CA ALA A 206 9.35 -16.97 -13.18
C ALA A 206 10.71 -16.73 -12.47
N VAL A 207 11.68 -16.13 -13.15
CA VAL A 207 13.02 -15.84 -12.62
C VAL A 207 13.36 -14.35 -12.65
N ALA A 208 12.38 -13.51 -12.98
CA ALA A 208 12.54 -12.06 -13.08
C ALA A 208 13.12 -11.44 -11.80
N TRP A 209 12.76 -12.00 -10.67
CA TRP A 209 13.26 -11.56 -9.37
C TRP A 209 14.77 -11.79 -9.18
N ASP A 210 15.26 -12.95 -9.56
CA ASP A 210 16.70 -13.25 -9.51
C ASP A 210 17.48 -12.35 -10.47
N ILE A 211 16.90 -12.07 -11.64
CA ILE A 211 17.46 -11.16 -12.63
C ILE A 211 17.54 -9.74 -12.05
N GLY A 212 16.46 -9.28 -11.39
CA GLY A 212 16.41 -7.95 -10.78
C GLY A 212 17.44 -7.72 -9.67
N LYS A 213 17.97 -8.79 -9.07
CA LYS A 213 19.02 -8.74 -8.05
C LYS A 213 20.43 -8.99 -8.61
N HIS A 214 20.54 -9.28 -9.88
CA HIS A 214 21.84 -9.64 -10.45
C HIS A 214 22.76 -8.41 -10.58
N PRO A 215 23.99 -8.45 -10.02
CA PRO A 215 24.90 -7.29 -9.98
C PRO A 215 25.19 -6.66 -11.34
N ALA A 216 25.17 -7.42 -12.42
CA ALA A 216 25.40 -6.93 -13.77
C ALA A 216 24.39 -5.86 -14.23
N PHE A 217 23.24 -5.78 -13.58
CA PHE A 217 22.17 -4.83 -13.91
C PHE A 217 22.02 -3.71 -12.89
N PHE A 218 23.07 -3.48 -12.10
CA PHE A 218 23.15 -2.35 -11.17
C PHE A 218 24.20 -1.34 -11.64
N ASN A 219 23.85 -0.08 -11.53
CA ASN A 219 24.80 0.99 -11.77
C ASN A 219 25.93 0.92 -10.71
N PRO A 220 27.20 0.76 -11.11
CA PRO A 220 28.30 0.59 -10.16
C PRO A 220 28.58 1.85 -9.32
N VAL A 221 28.07 3.01 -9.73
CA VAL A 221 28.27 4.28 -9.03
C VAL A 221 27.14 4.56 -8.03
N THR A 222 25.88 4.38 -8.46
CA THR A 222 24.72 4.70 -7.61
C THR A 222 24.22 3.50 -6.79
N GLY A 223 24.57 2.28 -7.17
CA GLY A 223 24.05 1.05 -6.58
C GLY A 223 22.58 0.78 -6.93
N GLU A 224 21.98 1.57 -7.83
CA GLU A 224 20.60 1.42 -8.26
C GLU A 224 20.47 0.43 -9.42
N SER A 225 19.33 -0.26 -9.49
CA SER A 225 19.00 -1.13 -10.61
C SER A 225 18.80 -0.32 -11.89
N SER A 226 19.41 -0.76 -13.00
CA SER A 226 19.36 -0.07 -14.28
C SER A 226 18.81 -0.96 -15.39
N PRO A 227 17.56 -0.73 -15.82
CA PRO A 227 16.98 -1.37 -17.01
C PRO A 227 17.83 -1.15 -18.28
N GLU A 228 18.52 -0.04 -18.37
CA GLU A 228 19.41 0.27 -19.49
C GLU A 228 20.56 -0.72 -19.59
N LEU A 229 21.20 -1.05 -18.46
CA LEU A 229 22.26 -2.07 -18.44
C LEU A 229 21.71 -3.45 -18.86
N MET A 230 20.49 -3.76 -18.47
CA MET A 230 19.80 -4.99 -18.89
C MET A 230 19.56 -5.01 -20.41
N CYS A 231 19.15 -3.88 -21.00
CA CYS A 231 18.94 -3.76 -22.45
C CYS A 231 20.26 -3.81 -23.24
N LEU A 232 21.34 -3.29 -22.69
CA LEU A 232 22.66 -3.26 -23.30
C LEU A 232 23.41 -4.59 -23.18
N ALA A 233 23.03 -5.43 -22.22
CA ALA A 233 23.68 -6.70 -21.97
C ALA A 233 23.68 -7.61 -23.21
N ASP A 234 24.82 -8.20 -23.50
CA ASP A 234 24.96 -9.15 -24.60
C ASP A 234 24.61 -10.60 -24.17
N GLU A 235 24.67 -11.52 -25.14
CA GLU A 235 24.41 -12.93 -24.89
C GLU A 235 25.35 -13.55 -23.83
N ARG A 236 26.62 -13.10 -23.76
CA ARG A 236 27.59 -13.62 -22.81
C ARG A 236 27.25 -13.18 -21.38
N GLU A 237 26.80 -11.95 -21.22
CA GLU A 237 26.36 -11.41 -19.94
C GLU A 237 25.12 -12.12 -19.44
N TRP A 238 24.12 -12.30 -20.30
CA TRP A 238 22.92 -13.07 -19.95
C TRP A 238 23.21 -14.51 -19.55
N ARG A 239 24.21 -15.14 -20.14
CA ARG A 239 24.66 -16.50 -19.75
C ARG A 239 25.36 -16.56 -18.40
N ARG A 240 25.80 -15.44 -17.86
CA ARG A 240 26.40 -15.33 -16.51
C ARG A 240 25.36 -15.13 -15.44
N VAL A 241 24.14 -14.69 -15.79
CA VAL A 241 23.05 -14.49 -14.84
C VAL A 241 22.71 -15.82 -14.16
N VAL A 242 22.77 -15.81 -12.83
CA VAL A 242 22.40 -16.95 -12.00
C VAL A 242 20.99 -16.74 -11.48
N TRP A 243 20.17 -17.76 -11.64
CA TRP A 243 18.82 -17.83 -11.11
C TRP A 243 18.61 -19.17 -10.39
N TYR A 244 17.56 -19.26 -9.57
CA TYR A 244 17.32 -20.46 -8.77
C TYR A 244 16.04 -21.18 -9.20
N ASP A 245 16.12 -22.50 -9.38
CA ASP A 245 14.94 -23.30 -9.67
C ASP A 245 14.07 -23.47 -8.41
N ARG A 246 12.86 -24.06 -8.58
CA ARG A 246 11.92 -24.30 -7.46
C ARG A 246 12.50 -25.15 -6.32
N LYS A 247 13.60 -25.84 -6.56
CA LYS A 247 14.32 -26.65 -5.55
C LYS A 247 15.52 -25.90 -4.96
N GLY A 248 15.66 -24.60 -5.26
CA GLY A 248 16.76 -23.75 -4.78
C GLY A 248 18.10 -24.03 -5.45
N ARG A 249 18.16 -24.75 -6.58
CA ARG A 249 19.40 -25.04 -7.27
C ARG A 249 19.75 -23.92 -8.24
N ALA A 250 20.99 -23.44 -8.15
CA ALA A 250 21.52 -22.42 -9.06
C ALA A 250 21.53 -22.92 -10.52
N LYS A 251 21.03 -22.09 -11.41
CA LYS A 251 20.95 -22.31 -12.85
C LYS A 251 21.48 -21.10 -13.60
N ARG A 252 21.82 -21.29 -14.86
CA ARG A 252 22.19 -20.24 -15.82
C ARG A 252 21.41 -20.40 -17.10
N PHE A 253 21.29 -19.33 -17.85
CA PHE A 253 20.65 -19.38 -19.17
C PHE A 253 21.55 -20.12 -20.16
N GLY A 254 20.96 -21.04 -20.91
CA GLY A 254 21.61 -21.65 -22.07
C GLY A 254 21.77 -20.64 -23.21
N LYS A 255 22.60 -20.98 -24.21
CA LYS A 255 22.93 -20.11 -25.35
C LYS A 255 21.66 -19.62 -26.08
N ASP A 256 20.79 -20.53 -26.46
CA ASP A 256 19.60 -20.19 -27.25
C ASP A 256 18.64 -19.30 -26.47
N ARG A 257 18.49 -19.54 -25.14
CA ARG A 257 17.63 -18.73 -24.30
C ARG A 257 18.22 -17.33 -24.05
N ALA A 258 19.51 -17.23 -23.82
CA ALA A 258 20.20 -15.93 -23.71
C ALA A 258 20.09 -15.11 -24.99
N LYS A 259 20.23 -15.78 -26.16
CA LYS A 259 20.02 -15.15 -27.46
C LYS A 259 18.56 -14.66 -27.62
N GLY A 260 17.59 -15.50 -27.30
CA GLY A 260 16.16 -15.11 -27.38
C GLY A 260 15.84 -13.90 -26.50
N ILE A 261 16.39 -13.82 -25.30
CA ILE A 261 16.23 -12.65 -24.42
C ILE A 261 16.80 -11.39 -25.07
N VAL A 262 18.03 -11.46 -25.61
CA VAL A 262 18.68 -10.34 -26.29
C VAL A 262 17.92 -9.90 -27.54
N ASP A 263 17.41 -10.84 -28.32
CA ASP A 263 16.61 -10.53 -29.51
C ASP A 263 15.30 -9.85 -29.13
N TRP A 264 14.62 -10.35 -28.09
CA TRP A 264 13.39 -9.72 -27.56
C TRP A 264 13.65 -8.27 -27.08
N LEU A 265 14.70 -8.05 -26.28
CA LEU A 265 15.06 -6.73 -25.78
C LEU A 265 15.42 -5.74 -26.87
N ARG A 266 15.90 -6.22 -28.03
CA ARG A 266 16.23 -5.43 -29.21
C ARG A 266 15.09 -5.32 -30.22
N GLY A 267 13.88 -5.78 -29.86
CA GLY A 267 12.69 -5.74 -30.71
C GLY A 267 12.79 -6.63 -31.95
N ARG A 268 13.60 -7.69 -31.92
CA ARG A 268 13.69 -8.67 -32.98
C ARG A 268 12.67 -9.78 -32.76
N PRO A 269 12.04 -10.29 -33.82
CA PRO A 269 11.16 -11.44 -33.67
C PRO A 269 11.95 -12.64 -33.14
N VAL A 270 11.40 -13.27 -32.08
CA VAL A 270 11.95 -14.45 -31.40
C VAL A 270 11.40 -15.72 -32.05
#